data_1f53da49c1998056d3b61630886dd6c0
#
_entry.id   1f53da49c1998056d3b61630886dd6c0
#
_cell.length_a   1.000
_cell.length_b   1.000
_cell.length_c   1.000
_cell.angle_alpha   90.00
_cell.angle_beta   90.00
_cell.angle_gamma   90.00
#
_symmetry.space_group_name_H-M   'P 1'
#
loop_
_entity.id
_entity.type
_entity.pdbx_description
1 polymer ?
#
loop_
_entity_poly.entity_id
_entity_poly.type
_entity_poly.pdbx_seq_one_letter_code
_entity_poly.pdbx_strand_id
1 'polypeptide(L)'
;MNDPQTETSLDKSGASVRAMFSDIAGRYDFLNHLLSANRDRRWRRRAIKLLNPKAEHRVLDLCCGTGDLAIECYRQQPRAEIIGADFAQPMLQIASGKSPLPFTAADALRLPFRDAAFDSVIDAFGVRNFENTRLGLEEMARVVKPAGRVLVLEFMRPTSPLLKFGFGVFFKHILPIVGKLISRHNAAYNYLPSSVDEFYTRREFEKLMREVGLKDVRSWDLDGGIATIFIARK
;
A
#
# COMPACT_ATOMS: atom_id res chain seq x y z
N MET A 1 -17.82 3.73 39.43
CA MET A 1 -16.65 3.01 38.89
C MET A 1 -16.88 2.91 37.41
N ASN A 2 -16.33 3.86 36.65
CA ASN A 2 -16.39 3.83 35.17
C ASN A 2 -15.27 2.98 34.66
N ASP A 3 -15.61 1.98 33.87
CA ASP A 3 -14.70 1.09 33.19
C ASP A 3 -13.93 1.89 32.10
N PRO A 4 -12.61 1.93 32.09
CA PRO A 4 -11.87 2.68 31.09
C PRO A 4 -11.81 1.90 29.79
N GLN A 5 -12.49 2.45 28.80
CA GLN A 5 -12.15 2.37 27.36
C GLN A 5 -11.66 1.01 26.85
N THR A 6 -12.56 0.20 26.36
CA THR A 6 -12.27 -0.73 25.28
C THR A 6 -11.76 0.09 24.10
N GLU A 7 -10.44 0.11 23.87
CA GLU A 7 -9.86 0.50 22.60
C GLU A 7 -10.46 -0.43 21.54
N THR A 8 -11.45 0.06 20.83
CA THR A 8 -12.03 -0.64 19.67
C THR A 8 -10.93 -0.74 18.63
N SER A 9 -10.38 -1.94 18.45
CA SER A 9 -9.46 -2.25 17.35
C SER A 9 -10.09 -1.82 16.03
N LEU A 10 -9.26 -1.29 15.12
CA LEU A 10 -9.70 -0.82 13.82
C LEU A 10 -10.36 -1.96 13.03
N ASP A 11 -11.57 -1.73 12.51
CA ASP A 11 -12.23 -2.72 11.65
C ASP A 11 -11.53 -2.80 10.29
N LYS A 12 -10.70 -3.85 10.13
CA LYS A 12 -9.99 -4.19 8.89
C LYS A 12 -10.70 -5.30 8.10
N SER A 13 -11.97 -5.59 8.40
CA SER A 13 -12.73 -6.53 7.59
C SER A 13 -12.74 -6.09 6.11
N GLY A 14 -12.58 -7.05 5.21
CA GLY A 14 -12.51 -6.77 3.77
C GLY A 14 -13.73 -5.99 3.27
N ALA A 15 -14.92 -6.18 3.87
CA ALA A 15 -16.14 -5.45 3.53
C ALA A 15 -16.05 -3.98 3.91
N SER A 16 -15.63 -3.65 5.14
CA SER A 16 -15.50 -2.29 5.65
C SER A 16 -14.42 -1.51 4.92
N VAL A 17 -13.27 -2.12 4.70
CA VAL A 17 -12.15 -1.51 3.95
C VAL A 17 -12.56 -1.24 2.49
N ARG A 18 -13.23 -2.19 1.83
CA ARG A 18 -13.74 -2.03 0.46
C ARG A 18 -14.75 -0.89 0.37
N ALA A 19 -15.72 -0.83 1.29
CA ALA A 19 -16.73 0.24 1.31
C ALA A 19 -16.06 1.61 1.46
N MET A 20 -15.16 1.76 2.43
CA MET A 20 -14.43 3.00 2.67
C MET A 20 -13.65 3.48 1.43
N PHE A 21 -12.87 2.60 0.79
CA PHE A 21 -12.10 2.96 -0.41
C PHE A 21 -13.01 3.26 -1.61
N SER A 22 -14.15 2.55 -1.74
CA SER A 22 -15.14 2.84 -2.78
C SER A 22 -15.74 4.23 -2.63
N ASP A 23 -16.06 4.65 -1.40
CA ASP A 23 -16.67 5.94 -1.10
C ASP A 23 -15.72 7.12 -1.40
N ILE A 24 -14.43 6.95 -1.16
CA ILE A 24 -13.43 8.01 -1.36
C ILE A 24 -12.77 7.99 -2.74
N ALA A 25 -13.06 6.98 -3.58
CA ALA A 25 -12.34 6.73 -4.84
C ALA A 25 -12.16 7.98 -5.70
N GLY A 26 -13.22 8.75 -5.92
CA GLY A 26 -13.17 9.97 -6.74
C GLY A 26 -12.29 11.12 -6.23
N ARG A 27 -11.86 11.04 -4.95
CA ARG A 27 -11.01 12.06 -4.30
C ARG A 27 -9.70 11.47 -3.78
N TYR A 28 -9.50 10.17 -3.94
CA TYR A 28 -8.40 9.41 -3.36
C TYR A 28 -7.02 9.96 -3.78
N ASP A 29 -6.81 10.18 -5.07
CA ASP A 29 -5.54 10.71 -5.58
C ASP A 29 -5.24 12.10 -5.02
N PHE A 30 -6.24 12.99 -5.05
CA PHE A 30 -6.11 14.33 -4.52
C PHE A 30 -5.72 14.31 -3.04
N LEU A 31 -6.38 13.45 -2.25
CA LEU A 31 -6.10 13.30 -0.83
C LEU A 31 -4.69 12.76 -0.58
N ASN A 32 -4.28 11.71 -1.27
CA ASN A 32 -2.94 11.15 -1.12
C ASN A 32 -1.84 12.15 -1.49
N HIS A 33 -2.00 12.87 -2.60
CA HIS A 33 -1.05 13.89 -3.00
C HIS A 33 -0.98 15.06 -2.02
N LEU A 34 -2.13 15.50 -1.52
CA LEU A 34 -2.20 16.58 -0.54
C LEU A 34 -1.55 16.15 0.80
N LEU A 35 -1.92 14.98 1.32
CA LEU A 35 -1.46 14.46 2.60
C LEU A 35 0.03 14.10 2.60
N SER A 36 0.55 13.67 1.46
CA SER A 36 1.98 13.39 1.28
C SER A 36 2.79 14.61 0.81
N ALA A 37 2.15 15.78 0.59
CA ALA A 37 2.74 16.93 -0.07
C ALA A 37 3.40 16.55 -1.42
N ASN A 38 2.72 15.72 -2.22
CA ASN A 38 3.18 15.12 -3.48
C ASN A 38 4.46 14.25 -3.37
N ARG A 39 4.87 13.87 -2.17
CA ARG A 39 6.04 13.00 -1.96
C ARG A 39 5.78 11.57 -2.39
N ASP A 40 4.55 11.10 -2.32
CA ASP A 40 4.10 9.78 -2.75
C ASP A 40 4.52 9.46 -4.20
N ARG A 41 4.48 10.43 -5.11
CA ARG A 41 4.98 10.28 -6.49
C ARG A 41 6.49 10.00 -6.54
N ARG A 42 7.27 10.69 -5.69
CA ARG A 42 8.73 10.46 -5.60
C ARG A 42 9.03 9.11 -4.97
N TRP A 43 8.24 8.71 -3.97
CA TRP A 43 8.39 7.42 -3.30
C TRP A 43 8.11 6.27 -4.26
N ARG A 44 6.98 6.31 -5.01
CA ARG A 44 6.65 5.31 -6.04
C ARG A 44 7.75 5.23 -7.12
N ARG A 45 8.21 6.38 -7.61
CA ARG A 45 9.31 6.42 -8.59
C ARG A 45 10.57 5.75 -8.05
N ARG A 46 10.94 6.03 -6.81
CA ARG A 46 12.11 5.41 -6.18
C ARG A 46 11.92 3.92 -5.95
N ALA A 47 10.72 3.48 -5.54
CA ALA A 47 10.38 2.09 -5.34
C ALA A 47 10.56 1.27 -6.63
N ILE A 48 10.00 1.72 -7.74
CA ILE A 48 10.14 1.06 -9.04
C ILE A 48 11.59 1.10 -9.53
N LYS A 49 12.32 2.19 -9.32
CA LYS A 49 13.76 2.25 -9.66
C LYS A 49 14.58 1.21 -8.89
N LEU A 50 14.29 0.99 -7.62
CA LEU A 50 14.95 -0.04 -6.79
C LEU A 50 14.51 -1.45 -7.19
N LEU A 51 13.25 -1.66 -7.55
CA LEU A 51 12.76 -2.92 -8.11
C LEU A 51 13.49 -3.24 -9.42
N ASN A 52 13.71 -2.24 -10.26
CA ASN A 52 14.36 -2.38 -11.57
C ASN A 52 13.76 -3.54 -12.41
N PRO A 53 12.46 -3.46 -12.77
CA PRO A 53 11.83 -4.49 -13.58
C PRO A 53 12.51 -4.57 -14.94
N LYS A 54 12.63 -5.78 -15.50
CA LYS A 54 13.23 -5.99 -16.82
C LYS A 54 12.15 -5.94 -17.90
N ALA A 55 12.58 -5.78 -19.15
CA ALA A 55 11.72 -6.03 -20.29
C ALA A 55 11.15 -7.45 -20.20
N GLU A 56 9.93 -7.64 -20.67
CA GLU A 56 9.21 -8.93 -20.68
C GLU A 56 8.90 -9.50 -19.28
N HIS A 57 9.24 -8.78 -18.17
CA HIS A 57 8.79 -9.18 -16.84
C HIS A 57 7.27 -9.01 -16.72
N ARG A 58 6.63 -9.95 -16.05
CA ARG A 58 5.24 -9.85 -15.62
C ARG A 58 5.20 -9.29 -14.20
N VAL A 59 4.53 -8.17 -14.02
CA VAL A 59 4.45 -7.45 -12.74
C VAL A 59 2.99 -7.35 -12.32
N LEU A 60 2.68 -7.78 -11.11
CA LEU A 60 1.39 -7.58 -10.48
C LEU A 60 1.48 -6.38 -9.53
N ASP A 61 0.69 -5.34 -9.77
CA ASP A 61 0.44 -4.26 -8.81
C ASP A 61 -0.79 -4.65 -7.97
N LEU A 62 -0.55 -5.08 -6.73
CA LEU A 62 -1.59 -5.55 -5.82
C LEU A 62 -2.10 -4.37 -4.98
N CYS A 63 -3.40 -4.32 -4.72
CA CYS A 63 -4.08 -3.16 -4.14
C CYS A 63 -3.76 -1.88 -4.93
N CYS A 64 -3.82 -1.99 -6.25
CA CYS A 64 -3.38 -0.95 -7.16
C CYS A 64 -4.16 0.37 -7.03
N GLY A 65 -5.33 0.36 -6.40
CA GLY A 65 -6.19 1.53 -6.25
C GLY A 65 -6.49 2.15 -7.60
N THR A 66 -6.16 3.42 -7.75
CA THR A 66 -6.32 4.18 -8.99
C THR A 66 -5.16 3.99 -9.98
N GLY A 67 -4.27 3.00 -9.76
CA GLY A 67 -3.25 2.54 -10.69
C GLY A 67 -1.93 3.31 -10.69
N ASP A 68 -1.69 4.21 -9.74
CA ASP A 68 -0.52 5.09 -9.76
C ASP A 68 0.83 4.36 -9.75
N LEU A 69 0.95 3.25 -9.01
CA LEU A 69 2.21 2.48 -8.97
C LEU A 69 2.39 1.66 -10.25
N ALA A 70 1.32 1.03 -10.77
CA ALA A 70 1.33 0.34 -12.07
C ALA A 70 1.74 1.29 -13.21
N ILE A 71 1.17 2.50 -13.24
CA ILE A 71 1.49 3.53 -14.24
C ILE A 71 2.95 3.96 -14.13
N GLU A 72 3.46 4.17 -12.91
CA GLU A 72 4.87 4.51 -12.71
C GLU A 72 5.79 3.36 -13.12
N CYS A 73 5.39 2.10 -12.89
CA CYS A 73 6.12 0.93 -13.34
C CYS A 73 6.18 0.87 -14.88
N TYR A 74 5.05 1.10 -15.55
CA TYR A 74 4.98 1.17 -17.01
C TYR A 74 5.85 2.28 -17.60
N ARG A 75 5.87 3.46 -16.96
CA ARG A 75 6.72 4.58 -17.38
C ARG A 75 8.21 4.24 -17.34
N GLN A 76 8.65 3.49 -16.32
CA GLN A 76 10.07 3.12 -16.19
C GLN A 76 10.45 1.91 -17.03
N GLN A 77 9.50 0.99 -17.31
CA GLN A 77 9.71 -0.18 -18.15
C GLN A 77 8.49 -0.47 -19.04
N PRO A 78 8.36 0.23 -20.17
CA PRO A 78 7.20 0.08 -21.08
C PRO A 78 7.07 -1.31 -21.73
N ARG A 79 8.12 -2.14 -21.69
CA ARG A 79 8.13 -3.49 -22.24
C ARG A 79 7.78 -4.56 -21.21
N ALA A 80 7.53 -4.20 -19.95
CA ALA A 80 7.02 -5.12 -18.96
C ALA A 80 5.50 -5.30 -19.11
N GLU A 81 5.00 -6.51 -18.87
CA GLU A 81 3.58 -6.82 -18.78
C GLU A 81 3.10 -6.48 -17.37
N ILE A 82 2.32 -5.43 -17.21
CA ILE A 82 1.87 -4.95 -15.90
C ILE A 82 0.37 -5.15 -15.77
N ILE A 83 -0.06 -5.76 -14.66
CA ILE A 83 -1.45 -6.00 -14.33
C ILE A 83 -1.71 -5.36 -12.97
N GLY A 84 -2.74 -4.51 -12.87
CA GLY A 84 -3.22 -4.00 -11.59
C GLY A 84 -4.34 -4.87 -11.04
N ALA A 85 -4.35 -5.09 -9.74
CA ALA A 85 -5.41 -5.81 -9.04
C ALA A 85 -5.85 -5.07 -7.78
N ASP A 86 -7.17 -4.91 -7.61
CA ASP A 86 -7.76 -4.29 -6.43
C ASP A 86 -9.15 -4.90 -6.19
N PHE A 87 -9.64 -4.83 -4.95
CA PHE A 87 -10.98 -5.35 -4.65
C PHE A 87 -12.08 -4.27 -4.74
N ALA A 88 -11.72 -2.98 -4.80
CA ALA A 88 -12.63 -1.86 -4.89
C ALA A 88 -12.89 -1.49 -6.36
N GLN A 89 -14.03 -1.91 -6.90
CA GLN A 89 -14.40 -1.68 -8.31
C GLN A 89 -14.35 -0.20 -8.74
N PRO A 90 -14.79 0.80 -7.94
CA PRO A 90 -14.67 2.21 -8.31
C PRO A 90 -13.22 2.66 -8.51
N MET A 91 -12.25 2.11 -7.75
CA MET A 91 -10.83 2.37 -7.93
C MET A 91 -10.34 1.87 -9.27
N LEU A 92 -10.69 0.63 -9.65
CA LEU A 92 -10.32 0.03 -10.94
C LEU A 92 -10.89 0.79 -12.13
N GLN A 93 -12.12 1.35 -12.02
CA GLN A 93 -12.71 2.20 -13.05
C GLN A 93 -11.88 3.47 -13.30
N ILE A 94 -11.41 4.10 -12.21
CA ILE A 94 -10.53 5.28 -12.31
C ILE A 94 -9.17 4.88 -12.91
N ALA A 95 -8.58 3.77 -12.48
CA ALA A 95 -7.33 3.26 -13.00
C ALA A 95 -7.40 3.00 -14.52
N SER A 96 -8.49 2.35 -14.98
CA SER A 96 -8.73 2.08 -16.40
C SER A 96 -8.94 3.36 -17.22
N GLY A 97 -9.48 4.41 -16.61
CA GLY A 97 -9.59 5.73 -17.24
C GLY A 97 -8.25 6.48 -17.34
N LYS A 98 -7.27 6.13 -16.50
CA LYS A 98 -5.95 6.79 -16.46
C LYS A 98 -4.91 6.11 -17.37
N SER A 99 -5.07 4.82 -17.65
CA SER A 99 -4.07 4.01 -18.36
C SER A 99 -4.71 2.85 -19.11
N PRO A 100 -4.13 2.44 -20.27
CA PRO A 100 -4.55 1.25 -21.01
C PRO A 100 -4.08 -0.06 -20.39
N LEU A 101 -3.43 -0.04 -19.23
CA LEU A 101 -3.00 -1.25 -18.53
C LEU A 101 -4.21 -2.11 -18.13
N PRO A 102 -4.08 -3.44 -18.10
CA PRO A 102 -5.12 -4.33 -17.63
C PRO A 102 -5.29 -4.19 -16.10
N PHE A 103 -6.54 -4.01 -15.67
CA PHE A 103 -6.94 -3.97 -14.27
C PHE A 103 -8.00 -5.03 -13.99
N THR A 104 -7.92 -5.71 -12.86
CA THR A 104 -8.82 -6.80 -12.49
C THR A 104 -9.23 -6.74 -11.02
N ALA A 105 -10.44 -7.22 -10.73
CA ALA A 105 -10.88 -7.36 -9.35
C ALA A 105 -10.21 -8.58 -8.70
N ALA A 106 -9.58 -8.38 -7.53
CA ALA A 106 -8.99 -9.48 -6.75
C ALA A 106 -8.94 -9.14 -5.27
N ASP A 107 -9.09 -10.18 -4.45
CA ASP A 107 -8.82 -10.12 -3.02
C ASP A 107 -7.36 -10.49 -2.77
N ALA A 108 -6.63 -9.63 -2.07
CA ALA A 108 -5.22 -9.83 -1.73
C ALA A 108 -4.97 -11.07 -0.84
N LEU A 109 -6.00 -11.51 -0.09
CA LEU A 109 -5.91 -12.69 0.76
C LEU A 109 -6.21 -14.00 0.01
N ARG A 110 -6.69 -13.90 -1.25
CA ARG A 110 -7.01 -15.04 -2.11
C ARG A 110 -6.89 -14.66 -3.57
N LEU A 111 -5.66 -14.55 -4.06
CA LEU A 111 -5.38 -14.09 -5.42
C LEU A 111 -5.84 -15.11 -6.48
N PRO A 112 -6.59 -14.68 -7.51
CA PRO A 112 -7.07 -15.56 -8.58
C PRO A 112 -5.99 -15.88 -9.62
N PHE A 113 -4.74 -15.95 -9.20
CA PHE A 113 -3.59 -16.23 -10.05
C PHE A 113 -2.92 -17.54 -9.63
N ARG A 114 -2.39 -18.26 -10.62
CA ARG A 114 -1.61 -19.47 -10.37
C ARG A 114 -0.30 -19.15 -9.65
N ASP A 115 0.27 -20.16 -9.01
CA ASP A 115 1.59 -20.08 -8.42
C ASP A 115 2.64 -19.68 -9.45
N ALA A 116 3.64 -18.91 -9.01
CA ALA A 116 4.76 -18.50 -9.82
C ALA A 116 4.35 -17.83 -11.17
N ALA A 117 3.31 -17.02 -11.17
CA ALA A 117 2.79 -16.36 -12.37
C ALA A 117 3.55 -15.07 -12.72
N PHE A 118 4.16 -14.41 -11.73
CA PHE A 118 4.74 -13.06 -11.86
C PHE A 118 6.23 -13.05 -11.54
N ASP A 119 6.99 -12.23 -12.25
CA ASP A 119 8.39 -11.94 -11.94
C ASP A 119 8.53 -11.01 -10.75
N SER A 120 7.52 -10.15 -10.54
CA SER A 120 7.43 -9.30 -9.36
C SER A 120 5.99 -9.06 -8.96
N VAL A 121 5.76 -8.94 -7.63
CA VAL A 121 4.53 -8.42 -7.05
C VAL A 121 4.89 -7.13 -6.33
N ILE A 122 4.16 -6.06 -6.60
CA ILE A 122 4.36 -4.75 -6.00
C ILE A 122 3.10 -4.29 -5.28
N ASP A 123 3.27 -3.55 -4.20
CA ASP A 123 2.18 -2.90 -3.46
C ASP A 123 2.64 -1.52 -2.98
N ALA A 124 1.74 -0.54 -3.00
CA ALA A 124 1.97 0.74 -2.38
C ALA A 124 0.77 1.17 -1.54
N PHE A 125 0.97 1.22 -0.22
CA PHE A 125 0.00 1.69 0.78
C PHE A 125 -1.25 0.80 0.94
N GLY A 126 -1.15 -0.46 0.51
CA GLY A 126 -2.22 -1.45 0.58
C GLY A 126 -2.09 -2.40 1.76
N VAL A 127 -0.89 -2.93 2.00
CA VAL A 127 -0.63 -4.04 2.95
C VAL A 127 -1.08 -3.74 4.38
N ARG A 128 -1.01 -2.50 4.87
CA ARG A 128 -1.47 -2.14 6.22
C ARG A 128 -2.98 -2.32 6.42
N ASN A 129 -3.73 -2.37 5.32
CA ASN A 129 -5.19 -2.52 5.33
C ASN A 129 -5.63 -3.99 5.24
N PHE A 130 -4.72 -4.94 5.13
CA PHE A 130 -5.06 -6.35 5.09
C PHE A 130 -5.65 -6.78 6.44
N GLU A 131 -6.76 -7.51 6.40
CA GLU A 131 -7.35 -8.16 7.55
C GLU A 131 -6.37 -9.18 8.16
N ASN A 132 -5.62 -9.87 7.31
CA ASN A 132 -4.53 -10.78 7.68
C ASN A 132 -3.28 -10.49 6.84
N THR A 133 -2.36 -9.71 7.40
CA THR A 133 -1.13 -9.30 6.71
C THR A 133 -0.24 -10.51 6.36
N ARG A 134 -0.17 -11.53 7.22
CA ARG A 134 0.59 -12.76 6.95
C ARG A 134 0.06 -13.48 5.73
N LEU A 135 -1.25 -13.73 5.68
CA LEU A 135 -1.88 -14.43 4.56
C LEU A 135 -1.69 -13.64 3.24
N GLY A 136 -1.84 -12.31 3.27
CA GLY A 136 -1.58 -11.50 2.08
C GLY A 136 -0.14 -11.59 1.59
N LEU A 137 0.84 -11.59 2.50
CA LEU A 137 2.25 -11.78 2.13
C LEU A 137 2.54 -13.21 1.62
N GLU A 138 1.88 -14.23 2.18
CA GLU A 138 1.94 -15.61 1.68
C GLU A 138 1.40 -15.72 0.25
N GLU A 139 0.28 -15.07 -0.04
CA GLU A 139 -0.29 -15.00 -1.39
C GLU A 139 0.63 -14.26 -2.36
N MET A 140 1.21 -13.10 -1.96
CA MET A 140 2.23 -12.40 -2.76
C MET A 140 3.42 -13.33 -3.06
N ALA A 141 3.91 -14.05 -2.04
CA ALA A 141 5.00 -14.99 -2.20
C ALA A 141 4.60 -16.19 -3.08
N ARG A 142 3.35 -16.69 -2.99
CA ARG A 142 2.84 -17.81 -3.79
C ARG A 142 2.87 -17.48 -5.28
N VAL A 143 2.32 -16.33 -5.65
CA VAL A 143 2.15 -15.95 -7.06
C VAL A 143 3.43 -15.43 -7.71
N VAL A 144 4.44 -15.05 -6.92
CA VAL A 144 5.76 -14.65 -7.43
C VAL A 144 6.58 -15.91 -7.82
N LYS A 145 7.30 -15.84 -8.93
CA LYS A 145 8.21 -16.90 -9.41
C LYS A 145 9.38 -17.12 -8.44
N PRO A 146 10.02 -18.32 -8.44
CA PRO A 146 11.32 -18.49 -7.79
C PRO A 146 12.32 -17.43 -8.26
N ALA A 147 13.09 -16.86 -7.32
CA ALA A 147 14.00 -15.71 -7.54
C ALA A 147 13.33 -14.40 -7.97
N GLY A 148 12.01 -14.38 -8.12
CA GLY A 148 11.24 -13.17 -8.33
C GLY A 148 11.21 -12.27 -7.08
N ARG A 149 10.60 -11.08 -7.18
CA ARG A 149 10.66 -10.07 -6.13
C ARG A 149 9.29 -9.63 -5.65
N VAL A 150 9.20 -9.38 -4.35
CA VAL A 150 8.08 -8.71 -3.72
C VAL A 150 8.56 -7.32 -3.27
N LEU A 151 7.85 -6.27 -3.66
CA LEU A 151 8.08 -4.90 -3.23
C LEU A 151 6.85 -4.42 -2.47
N VAL A 152 7.08 -3.84 -1.29
CA VAL A 152 6.05 -3.13 -0.52
C VAL A 152 6.57 -1.72 -0.22
N LEU A 153 5.78 -0.71 -0.56
CA LEU A 153 5.97 0.69 -0.14
C LEU A 153 4.88 1.04 0.86
N GLU A 154 5.23 1.29 2.11
CA GLU A 154 4.22 1.51 3.15
C GLU A 154 4.58 2.65 4.10
N PHE A 155 3.54 3.28 4.65
CA PHE A 155 3.71 4.22 5.75
C PHE A 155 4.19 3.50 7.00
N MET A 156 5.15 4.12 7.68
CA MET A 156 5.71 3.62 8.92
C MET A 156 5.68 4.69 10.00
N ARG A 157 5.71 4.25 11.25
CA ARG A 157 5.88 5.18 12.37
C ARG A 157 7.31 5.74 12.34
N PRO A 158 7.51 7.08 12.20
CA PRO A 158 8.84 7.67 12.21
C PRO A 158 9.60 7.28 13.47
N THR A 159 10.91 7.02 13.36
CA THR A 159 11.75 6.65 14.51
C THR A 159 12.29 7.89 15.26
N SER A 160 12.53 8.98 14.53
CA SER A 160 13.03 10.24 15.11
C SER A 160 11.99 10.92 16.00
N PRO A 161 12.34 11.34 17.23
CA PRO A 161 11.43 12.07 18.12
C PRO A 161 10.84 13.35 17.49
N LEU A 162 11.65 14.10 16.77
CA LEU A 162 11.23 15.34 16.09
C LEU A 162 10.20 15.06 14.99
N LEU A 163 10.42 14.00 14.21
CA LEU A 163 9.48 13.59 13.17
C LEU A 163 8.21 12.98 13.76
N LYS A 164 8.30 12.25 14.87
CA LYS A 164 7.11 11.77 15.62
C LYS A 164 6.25 12.93 16.07
N PHE A 165 6.88 13.99 16.63
CA PHE A 165 6.17 15.18 17.06
C PHE A 165 5.47 15.87 15.88
N GLY A 166 6.20 16.14 14.79
CA GLY A 166 5.64 16.75 13.57
C GLY A 166 4.53 15.93 12.93
N PHE A 167 4.70 14.60 12.88
CA PHE A 167 3.71 13.66 12.38
C PHE A 167 2.45 13.66 13.26
N GLY A 168 2.62 13.63 14.58
CA GLY A 168 1.51 13.73 15.54
C GLY A 168 0.73 15.04 15.40
N VAL A 169 1.40 16.18 15.27
CA VAL A 169 0.76 17.48 15.04
C VAL A 169 -0.01 17.49 13.73
N PHE A 170 0.58 16.98 12.65
CA PHE A 170 -0.07 16.89 11.35
C PHE A 170 -1.36 16.05 11.41
N PHE A 171 -1.27 14.83 11.94
CA PHE A 171 -2.42 13.93 12.03
C PHE A 171 -3.50 14.40 13.01
N LYS A 172 -3.10 15.02 14.13
CA LYS A 172 -4.05 15.46 15.17
C LYS A 172 -4.76 16.78 14.84
N HIS A 173 -4.09 17.69 14.14
CA HIS A 173 -4.60 19.05 13.92
C HIS A 173 -4.85 19.40 12.45
N ILE A 174 -3.98 18.98 11.52
CA ILE A 174 -4.09 19.37 10.10
C ILE A 174 -5.04 18.43 9.35
N LEU A 175 -4.86 17.13 9.51
CA LEU A 175 -5.66 16.13 8.81
C LEU A 175 -7.18 16.25 9.07
N PRO A 176 -7.68 16.46 10.31
CA PRO A 176 -9.11 16.64 10.54
C PRO A 176 -9.69 17.90 9.91
N ILE A 177 -8.91 19.00 9.84
CA ILE A 177 -9.33 20.23 9.18
C ILE A 177 -9.48 20.00 7.68
N VAL A 178 -8.48 19.39 7.06
CA VAL A 178 -8.52 19.00 5.63
C VAL A 178 -9.68 18.06 5.37
N GLY A 179 -9.89 17.09 6.26
CA GLY A 179 -10.99 16.13 6.18
C GLY A 179 -12.37 16.82 6.16
N LYS A 180 -12.61 17.73 7.07
CA LYS A 180 -13.88 18.50 7.17
C LYS A 180 -14.14 19.37 5.94
N LEU A 181 -13.08 19.92 5.32
CA LEU A 181 -13.20 20.78 4.13
C LEU A 181 -13.48 20.00 2.84
N ILE A 182 -13.04 18.75 2.77
CA ILE A 182 -13.03 17.99 1.51
C ILE A 182 -14.10 16.89 1.49
N SER A 183 -14.46 16.32 2.62
CA SER A 183 -15.38 15.18 2.70
C SER A 183 -16.41 15.33 3.82
N ARG A 184 -17.66 14.96 3.52
CA ARG A 184 -18.71 14.79 4.55
C ARG A 184 -18.52 13.51 5.40
N HIS A 185 -17.53 12.66 5.08
CA HIS A 185 -17.30 11.40 5.78
C HIS A 185 -15.97 11.44 6.55
N ASN A 186 -16.04 11.58 7.86
CA ASN A 186 -14.88 11.64 8.77
C ASN A 186 -14.13 10.30 8.92
N ALA A 187 -14.74 9.18 8.52
CA ALA A 187 -14.21 7.84 8.78
C ALA A 187 -12.83 7.58 8.15
N ALA A 188 -12.64 7.91 6.88
CA ALA A 188 -11.38 7.65 6.17
C ALA A 188 -10.19 8.46 6.72
N TYR A 189 -10.44 9.65 7.28
CA TYR A 189 -9.40 10.52 7.84
C TYR A 189 -8.91 10.05 9.21
N ASN A 190 -9.80 9.43 10.00
CA ASN A 190 -9.43 8.81 11.27
C ASN A 190 -8.78 7.43 11.02
N TYR A 191 -9.16 6.76 9.93
CA TYR A 191 -8.63 5.45 9.57
C TYR A 191 -7.12 5.49 9.28
N LEU A 192 -6.63 6.48 8.52
CA LEU A 192 -5.24 6.53 8.12
C LEU A 192 -4.26 6.58 9.31
N PRO A 193 -4.39 7.50 10.30
CA PRO A 193 -3.53 7.49 11.47
C PRO A 193 -3.58 6.17 12.23
N SER A 194 -4.79 5.68 12.52
CA SER A 194 -4.99 4.44 13.28
C SER A 194 -4.38 3.23 12.56
N SER A 195 -4.54 3.13 11.23
CA SER A 195 -3.97 2.03 10.45
C SER A 195 -2.44 2.04 10.45
N VAL A 196 -1.80 3.22 10.50
CA VAL A 196 -0.34 3.36 10.63
C VAL A 196 0.13 3.02 12.05
N ASP A 197 -0.63 3.45 13.06
CA ASP A 197 -0.27 3.20 14.46
C ASP A 197 -0.43 1.72 14.85
N GLU A 198 -1.39 1.01 14.27
CA GLU A 198 -1.59 -0.42 14.46
C GLU A 198 -0.70 -1.29 13.57
N PHE A 199 -0.05 -0.70 12.58
CA PHE A 199 0.78 -1.47 11.67
C PHE A 199 2.12 -1.86 12.32
N TYR A 200 2.74 -2.88 11.78
CA TYR A 200 4.04 -3.38 12.22
C TYR A 200 5.10 -2.27 12.24
N THR A 201 6.04 -2.36 13.15
CA THR A 201 7.30 -1.64 13.03
C THR A 201 8.11 -2.19 11.84
N ARG A 202 9.04 -1.40 11.30
CA ARG A 202 9.93 -1.83 10.21
C ARG A 202 10.57 -3.19 10.47
N ARG A 203 11.09 -3.41 11.70
CA ARG A 203 11.76 -4.67 12.05
C ARG A 203 10.81 -5.86 12.13
N GLU A 204 9.61 -5.64 12.68
CA GLU A 204 8.57 -6.66 12.74
C GLU A 204 8.09 -7.04 11.34
N PHE A 205 7.89 -6.06 10.45
CA PHE A 205 7.47 -6.33 9.09
C PHE A 205 8.55 -7.07 8.29
N GLU A 206 9.83 -6.68 8.41
CA GLU A 206 10.95 -7.43 7.82
C GLU A 206 11.01 -8.88 8.33
N LYS A 207 10.76 -9.07 9.63
CA LYS A 207 10.69 -10.41 10.24
C LYS A 207 9.53 -11.20 9.64
N LEU A 208 8.35 -10.62 9.56
CA LEU A 208 7.17 -11.25 8.97
C LEU A 208 7.42 -11.66 7.51
N MET A 209 8.05 -10.79 6.70
CA MET A 209 8.43 -11.13 5.32
C MET A 209 9.34 -12.36 5.26
N ARG A 210 10.29 -12.51 6.20
CA ARG A 210 11.15 -13.70 6.27
C ARG A 210 10.38 -14.95 6.71
N GLU A 211 9.47 -14.81 7.66
CA GLU A 211 8.64 -15.91 8.18
C GLU A 211 7.72 -16.52 7.13
N VAL A 212 7.26 -15.74 6.16
CA VAL A 212 6.48 -16.24 5.01
C VAL A 212 7.35 -16.80 3.88
N GLY A 213 8.66 -16.98 4.11
CA GLY A 213 9.58 -17.61 3.17
C GLY A 213 10.29 -16.68 2.21
N LEU A 214 10.12 -15.35 2.34
CA LEU A 214 10.86 -14.38 1.54
C LEU A 214 12.29 -14.20 2.07
N LYS A 215 13.25 -14.08 1.16
CA LYS A 215 14.69 -14.00 1.45
C LYS A 215 15.23 -12.62 1.04
N ASP A 216 16.46 -12.32 1.40
CA ASP A 216 17.16 -11.09 1.02
C ASP A 216 16.35 -9.81 1.31
N VAL A 217 15.58 -9.80 2.40
CA VAL A 217 14.73 -8.67 2.79
C VAL A 217 15.59 -7.44 3.05
N ARG A 218 15.40 -6.41 2.25
CA ARG A 218 16.04 -5.10 2.38
C ARG A 218 15.01 -4.01 2.50
N SER A 219 15.32 -2.94 3.21
CA SER A 219 14.43 -1.81 3.36
C SER A 219 15.15 -0.48 3.30
N TRP A 220 14.46 0.55 2.81
CA TRP A 220 14.95 1.92 2.66
C TRP A 220 13.92 2.90 3.19
N ASP A 221 14.31 3.65 4.21
CA ASP A 221 13.48 4.73 4.73
C ASP A 221 13.43 5.91 3.78
N LEU A 222 12.27 6.51 3.69
CA LEU A 222 11.97 7.70 2.92
C LEU A 222 11.55 8.83 3.85
N ASP A 223 12.06 10.03 3.60
CA ASP A 223 11.72 11.23 4.35
C ASP A 223 11.76 11.03 5.89
N GLY A 224 12.85 10.41 6.37
CA GLY A 224 13.06 10.16 7.80
C GLY A 224 12.21 9.04 8.41
N GLY A 225 11.74 8.10 7.58
CA GLY A 225 10.98 6.93 8.03
C GLY A 225 9.46 7.14 8.06
N ILE A 226 8.94 8.20 7.41
CA ILE A 226 7.48 8.38 7.22
C ILE A 226 6.94 7.29 6.28
N ALA A 227 7.72 6.90 5.29
CA ALA A 227 7.42 5.75 4.45
C ALA A 227 8.69 4.90 4.32
N THR A 228 8.53 3.61 4.06
CA THR A 228 9.62 2.67 3.86
C THR A 228 9.33 1.80 2.64
N ILE A 229 10.35 1.59 1.81
CA ILE A 229 10.33 0.61 0.73
C ILE A 229 10.92 -0.68 1.27
N PHE A 230 10.24 -1.78 1.08
CA PHE A 230 10.73 -3.13 1.35
C PHE A 230 10.83 -3.89 0.04
N ILE A 231 11.94 -4.60 -0.17
CA ILE A 231 12.12 -5.51 -1.30
C ILE A 231 12.69 -6.81 -0.76
N ALA A 232 12.09 -7.91 -1.19
CA ALA A 232 12.53 -9.25 -0.86
C ALA A 232 12.50 -10.17 -2.10
N ARG A 233 13.16 -11.32 -2.02
CA ARG A 233 13.13 -12.39 -3.03
C ARG A 233 12.38 -13.61 -2.51
N LYS A 234 11.77 -14.32 -3.41
CA LYS A 234 11.27 -15.66 -3.14
C LYS A 234 12.37 -16.70 -3.25
#